data_a2477407d802bd4cd4ce1255dbaa0552
#
_entry.id   a2477407d802bd4cd4ce1255dbaa0552
#
_cell.length_a   1.000
_cell.length_b   1.000
_cell.length_c   1.000
_cell.angle_alpha   90.00
_cell.angle_beta   90.00
_cell.angle_gamma   90.00
#
_symmetry.space_group_name_H-M   'P 1'
#
loop_
_entity.id
_entity.type
_entity.pdbx_description
1 polymer ?
#
loop_
_entity_poly.entity_id
_entity_poly.type
_entity_poly.pdbx_seq_one_letter_code
_entity_poly.pdbx_strand_id
1 'polypeptide(L)'
;MSTAAARPASSSLVRWAWLSIAAAVATIGLKSFAYLLTGSVGLLSDALESVVNLVAAILALVALTVAARPADDNHHFGHGKAEYFSAGAEGVMIFVAAVLIVVSAVERLINPQPLEDLGIGLAITLVATAI
;
A
#
# COMPACT_ATOMS: atom_id res chain seq x y z
N MET A 1 12.14 24.21 -31.61
CA MET A 1 11.81 23.02 -30.80
C MET A 1 12.17 23.35 -29.34
N SER A 2 11.15 23.64 -28.55
CA SER A 2 11.36 23.98 -27.13
C SER A 2 11.58 22.70 -26.34
N THR A 3 12.80 22.47 -25.86
CA THR A 3 13.11 21.46 -24.89
C THR A 3 12.48 21.88 -23.54
N ALA A 4 11.30 21.35 -23.24
CA ALA A 4 10.72 21.50 -21.93
C ALA A 4 11.62 20.77 -20.94
N ALA A 5 12.55 21.50 -20.32
CA ALA A 5 13.35 21.02 -19.21
C ALA A 5 12.40 20.57 -18.09
N ALA A 6 12.47 19.29 -17.71
CA ALA A 6 11.75 18.77 -16.57
C ALA A 6 12.05 19.65 -15.35
N ARG A 7 11.02 20.34 -14.83
CA ARG A 7 11.18 21.15 -13.61
C ARG A 7 11.56 20.21 -12.47
N PRO A 8 12.64 20.48 -11.73
CA PRO A 8 12.95 19.70 -10.54
C PRO A 8 11.76 19.77 -9.57
N ALA A 9 11.39 18.62 -9.01
CA ALA A 9 10.33 18.56 -8.00
C ALA A 9 10.63 19.61 -6.92
N SER A 10 9.69 20.51 -6.68
CA SER A 10 9.89 21.55 -5.66
C SER A 10 10.11 20.89 -4.30
N SER A 11 10.95 21.49 -3.46
CA SER A 11 11.26 20.97 -2.10
C SER A 11 9.99 20.75 -1.27
N SER A 12 8.91 21.48 -1.56
CA SER A 12 7.61 21.28 -0.95
C SER A 12 6.98 19.94 -1.33
N LEU A 13 7.02 19.53 -2.61
CA LEU A 13 6.47 18.24 -3.06
C LEU A 13 7.19 17.06 -2.43
N VAL A 14 8.51 17.14 -2.30
CA VAL A 14 9.31 16.10 -1.62
C VAL A 14 8.92 16.00 -0.13
N ARG A 15 8.72 17.11 0.54
CA ARG A 15 8.27 17.12 1.95
C ARG A 15 6.90 16.47 2.11
N TRP A 16 5.94 16.80 1.23
CA TRP A 16 4.61 16.19 1.24
C TRP A 16 4.65 14.69 0.96
N ALA A 17 5.52 14.23 0.05
CA ALA A 17 5.71 12.81 -0.22
C ALA A 17 6.23 12.05 1.02
N TRP A 18 7.24 12.59 1.71
CA TRP A 18 7.73 12.01 2.96
C TRP A 18 6.70 11.99 4.07
N LEU A 19 5.91 13.06 4.19
CA LEU A 19 4.82 13.12 5.17
C LEU A 19 3.75 12.05 4.88
N SER A 20 3.39 11.87 3.62
CA SER A 20 2.44 10.83 3.21
C SER A 20 2.96 9.42 3.49
N ILE A 21 4.24 9.16 3.25
CA ILE A 21 4.87 7.86 3.58
C ILE A 21 4.87 7.66 5.10
N ALA A 22 5.24 8.67 5.88
CA ALA A 22 5.24 8.57 7.34
C ALA A 22 3.83 8.32 7.88
N ALA A 23 2.82 9.03 7.38
CA ALA A 23 1.42 8.81 7.73
C ALA A 23 0.96 7.39 7.38
N ALA A 24 1.29 6.88 6.19
CA ALA A 24 0.95 5.52 5.77
C ALA A 24 1.60 4.46 6.69
N VAL A 25 2.88 4.62 7.03
CA VAL A 25 3.58 3.71 7.96
C VAL A 25 2.95 3.76 9.34
N ALA A 26 2.62 4.94 9.86
CA ALA A 26 1.95 5.09 11.15
C ALA A 26 0.56 4.43 11.15
N THR A 27 -0.22 4.63 10.08
CA THR A 27 -1.54 4.02 9.90
C THR A 27 -1.45 2.49 9.87
N ILE A 28 -0.51 1.92 9.11
CA ILE A 28 -0.29 0.47 9.05
C ILE A 28 0.11 -0.06 10.43
N GLY A 29 1.02 0.64 11.13
CA GLY A 29 1.44 0.26 12.48
C GLY A 29 0.27 0.22 13.47
N LEU A 30 -0.58 1.25 13.48
CA LEU A 30 -1.76 1.33 14.33
C LEU A 30 -2.79 0.23 14.00
N LYS A 31 -3.07 0.00 12.72
CA LYS A 31 -4.01 -1.05 12.30
C LYS A 31 -3.51 -2.45 12.62
N SER A 32 -2.23 -2.70 12.41
CA SER A 32 -1.60 -3.98 12.79
C SER A 32 -1.63 -4.20 14.30
N PHE A 33 -1.39 -3.16 15.08
CA PHE A 33 -1.47 -3.22 16.54
C PHE A 33 -2.91 -3.47 17.01
N ALA A 34 -3.90 -2.81 16.41
CA ALA A 34 -5.32 -3.07 16.70
C ALA A 34 -5.70 -4.53 16.43
N TYR A 35 -5.20 -5.12 15.33
CA TYR A 35 -5.38 -6.55 15.05
C TYR A 35 -4.74 -7.43 16.13
N LEU A 36 -3.50 -7.15 16.52
CA LEU A 36 -2.78 -7.93 17.54
C LEU A 36 -3.46 -7.90 18.90
N LEU A 37 -4.10 -6.78 19.26
CA LEU A 37 -4.86 -6.65 20.49
C LEU A 37 -6.19 -7.42 20.48
N THR A 38 -6.88 -7.40 19.35
CA THR A 38 -8.26 -7.90 19.26
C THR A 38 -8.38 -9.30 18.68
N GLY A 39 -7.40 -9.75 17.91
CA GLY A 39 -7.49 -10.96 17.09
C GLY A 39 -8.58 -10.90 16.02
N SER A 40 -9.10 -9.72 15.69
CA SER A 40 -10.18 -9.56 14.70
C SER A 40 -9.68 -9.73 13.27
N VAL A 41 -10.25 -10.70 12.54
CA VAL A 41 -9.94 -10.91 11.11
C VAL A 41 -10.32 -9.71 10.26
N GLY A 42 -11.36 -8.96 10.64
CA GLY A 42 -11.72 -7.70 9.98
C GLY A 42 -10.61 -6.65 10.09
N LEU A 43 -10.00 -6.49 11.27
CA LEU A 43 -8.86 -5.59 11.47
C LEU A 43 -7.59 -6.08 10.77
N LEU A 44 -7.38 -7.39 10.67
CA LEU A 44 -6.33 -7.97 9.85
C LEU A 44 -6.50 -7.60 8.38
N SER A 45 -7.72 -7.74 7.85
CA SER A 45 -8.05 -7.37 6.47
C SER A 45 -7.73 -5.89 6.20
N ASP A 46 -8.14 -4.99 7.09
CA ASP A 46 -7.88 -3.55 7.00
C ASP A 46 -6.37 -3.22 7.04
N ALA A 47 -5.61 -3.91 7.90
CA ALA A 47 -4.16 -3.77 7.95
C ALA A 47 -3.48 -4.25 6.65
N LEU A 48 -3.86 -5.43 6.14
CA LEU A 48 -3.31 -5.99 4.90
C LEU A 48 -3.62 -5.11 3.69
N GLU A 49 -4.85 -4.58 3.58
CA GLU A 49 -5.21 -3.63 2.52
C GLU A 49 -4.33 -2.39 2.56
N SER A 50 -4.06 -1.84 3.75
CA SER A 50 -3.20 -0.67 3.91
C SER A 50 -1.75 -0.96 3.49
N VAL A 51 -1.23 -2.15 3.77
CA VAL A 51 0.11 -2.59 3.33
C VAL A 51 0.15 -2.71 1.80
N VAL A 52 -0.83 -3.38 1.20
CA VAL A 52 -0.92 -3.53 -0.27
C VAL A 52 -0.98 -2.17 -0.94
N ASN A 53 -1.80 -1.25 -0.44
CA ASN A 53 -1.93 0.10 -1.00
C ASN A 53 -0.61 0.89 -0.93
N LEU A 54 0.14 0.80 0.17
CA LEU A 54 1.44 1.47 0.27
C LEU A 54 2.45 0.90 -0.72
N VAL A 55 2.56 -0.43 -0.80
CA VAL A 55 3.49 -1.08 -1.73
C VAL A 55 3.10 -0.79 -3.18
N ALA A 56 1.81 -0.85 -3.51
CA ALA A 56 1.29 -0.49 -4.83
C ALA A 56 1.62 0.95 -5.21
N ALA A 57 1.44 1.91 -4.29
CA ALA A 57 1.78 3.31 -4.52
C ALA A 57 3.29 3.51 -4.79
N ILE A 58 4.16 2.81 -4.07
CA ILE A 58 5.60 2.85 -4.29
C ILE A 58 5.96 2.24 -5.66
N LEU A 59 5.39 1.10 -6.01
CA LEU A 59 5.61 0.45 -7.31
C LEU A 59 5.12 1.34 -8.46
N ALA A 60 3.95 1.94 -8.34
CA ALA A 60 3.42 2.86 -9.33
C ALA A 60 4.33 4.08 -9.51
N LEU A 61 4.83 4.66 -8.43
CA LEU A 61 5.76 5.79 -8.50
C LEU A 61 7.07 5.40 -9.21
N VAL A 62 7.63 4.25 -8.89
CA VAL A 62 8.83 3.72 -9.55
C VAL A 62 8.56 3.46 -11.03
N ALA A 63 7.44 2.80 -11.35
CA ALA A 63 7.06 2.49 -12.73
C ALA A 63 6.86 3.76 -13.57
N LEU A 64 6.17 4.76 -13.06
CA LEU A 64 5.99 6.05 -13.73
C LEU A 64 7.32 6.79 -13.94
N THR A 65 8.23 6.73 -12.95
CA THR A 65 9.56 7.31 -13.06
C THR A 65 10.40 6.63 -14.15
N VAL A 66 10.29 5.31 -14.26
CA VAL A 66 10.97 4.52 -15.31
C VAL A 66 10.32 4.76 -16.66
N ALA A 67 8.99 4.73 -16.74
CA ALA A 67 8.23 4.93 -17.98
C ALA A 67 8.48 6.31 -18.60
N ALA A 68 8.73 7.33 -17.77
CA ALA A 68 9.04 8.69 -18.23
C ALA A 68 10.45 8.84 -18.83
N ARG A 69 11.30 7.80 -18.76
CA ARG A 69 12.64 7.84 -19.38
C ARG A 69 12.53 7.75 -20.89
N PRO A 70 13.33 8.55 -21.65
CA PRO A 70 13.35 8.47 -23.10
C PRO A 70 13.87 7.10 -23.57
N ALA A 71 13.59 6.77 -24.84
CA ALA A 71 14.16 5.59 -25.47
C ALA A 71 15.70 5.65 -25.46
N ASP A 72 16.32 4.50 -25.24
CA ASP A 72 17.77 4.29 -25.24
C ASP A 72 18.15 3.13 -26.16
N ASP A 73 19.47 2.83 -26.27
CA ASP A 73 19.99 1.80 -27.17
C ASP A 73 19.45 0.38 -26.85
N ASN A 74 19.00 0.14 -25.61
CA ASN A 74 18.44 -1.13 -25.18
C ASN A 74 16.91 -1.14 -25.23
N HIS A 75 16.28 0.05 -25.28
CA HIS A 75 14.82 0.23 -25.22
C HIS A 75 14.35 1.20 -26.30
N HIS A 76 14.46 0.77 -27.57
CA HIS A 76 14.12 1.60 -28.76
C HIS A 76 12.68 2.13 -28.75
N PHE A 77 11.74 1.44 -28.07
CA PHE A 77 10.34 1.84 -27.94
C PHE A 77 10.03 2.53 -26.61
N GLY A 78 11.06 2.92 -25.83
CA GLY A 78 10.92 3.54 -24.52
C GLY A 78 10.61 2.54 -23.39
N HIS A 79 10.25 3.06 -22.22
CA HIS A 79 10.12 2.31 -20.98
C HIS A 79 8.66 2.14 -20.51
N GLY A 80 7.67 2.41 -21.36
CA GLY A 80 6.25 2.38 -21.00
C GLY A 80 5.74 1.05 -20.45
N LYS A 81 6.43 -0.07 -20.77
CA LYS A 81 6.09 -1.39 -20.21
C LYS A 81 6.24 -1.50 -18.69
N ALA A 82 6.98 -0.59 -18.06
CA ALA A 82 7.15 -0.56 -16.61
C ALA A 82 5.81 -0.42 -15.87
N GLU A 83 4.85 0.31 -16.44
CA GLU A 83 3.50 0.47 -15.88
C GLU A 83 2.73 -0.86 -15.86
N TYR A 84 2.85 -1.67 -16.91
CA TYR A 84 2.20 -2.99 -16.97
C TYR A 84 2.78 -3.96 -15.93
N PHE A 85 4.10 -3.92 -15.69
CA PHE A 85 4.73 -4.70 -14.63
C PHE A 85 4.25 -4.27 -13.24
N SER A 86 4.12 -2.97 -13.00
CA SER A 86 3.58 -2.44 -11.75
C SER A 86 2.15 -2.92 -11.51
N ALA A 87 1.27 -2.79 -12.51
CA ALA A 87 -0.10 -3.25 -12.43
C ALA A 87 -0.21 -4.78 -12.22
N GLY A 88 0.65 -5.56 -12.87
CA GLY A 88 0.73 -7.00 -12.66
C GLY A 88 1.16 -7.36 -11.24
N ALA A 89 2.19 -6.71 -10.71
CA ALA A 89 2.67 -6.92 -9.35
C ALA A 89 1.59 -6.53 -8.31
N GLU A 90 0.89 -5.43 -8.53
CA GLU A 90 -0.24 -5.01 -7.70
C GLU A 90 -1.35 -6.07 -7.68
N GLY A 91 -1.74 -6.58 -8.84
CA GLY A 91 -2.74 -7.64 -8.95
C GLY A 91 -2.34 -8.91 -8.19
N VAL A 92 -1.08 -9.32 -8.25
CA VAL A 92 -0.56 -10.46 -7.48
C VAL A 92 -0.63 -10.19 -5.98
N MET A 93 -0.25 -9.01 -5.52
CA MET A 93 -0.32 -8.65 -4.10
C MET A 93 -1.77 -8.65 -3.57
N ILE A 94 -2.70 -8.09 -4.34
CA ILE A 94 -4.14 -8.11 -4.00
C ILE A 94 -4.63 -9.55 -3.90
N PHE A 95 -4.28 -10.39 -4.86
CA PHE A 95 -4.67 -11.80 -4.85
C PHE A 95 -4.13 -12.54 -3.62
N VAL A 96 -2.86 -12.37 -3.29
CA VAL A 96 -2.24 -12.99 -2.10
C VAL A 96 -2.91 -12.50 -0.83
N ALA A 97 -3.15 -11.20 -0.69
CA ALA A 97 -3.86 -10.65 0.47
C ALA A 97 -5.28 -11.22 0.59
N ALA A 98 -6.02 -11.32 -0.52
CA ALA A 98 -7.35 -11.91 -0.53
C ALA A 98 -7.35 -13.37 -0.07
N VAL A 99 -6.40 -14.18 -0.55
CA VAL A 99 -6.26 -15.59 -0.11
C VAL A 99 -5.98 -15.67 1.39
N LEU A 100 -5.06 -14.86 1.91
CA LEU A 100 -4.74 -14.82 3.34
C LEU A 100 -5.96 -14.45 4.20
N ILE A 101 -6.75 -13.47 3.75
CA ILE A 101 -7.97 -13.03 4.43
C ILE A 101 -9.01 -14.15 4.44
N VAL A 102 -9.24 -14.80 3.29
CA VAL A 102 -10.19 -15.90 3.19
C VAL A 102 -9.78 -17.08 4.07
N VAL A 103 -8.51 -17.47 4.04
CA VAL A 103 -7.99 -18.55 4.91
C VAL A 103 -8.19 -18.22 6.38
N SER A 104 -7.82 -17.01 6.79
CA SER A 104 -8.00 -16.54 8.18
C SER A 104 -9.47 -16.48 8.60
N ALA A 105 -10.35 -16.07 7.71
CA ALA A 105 -11.79 -16.02 7.97
C ALA A 105 -12.39 -17.43 8.11
N VAL A 106 -12.03 -18.36 7.24
CA VAL A 106 -12.48 -19.75 7.30
C VAL A 106 -11.97 -20.44 8.57
N GLU A 107 -10.69 -20.25 8.91
CA GLU A 107 -10.11 -20.78 10.15
C GLU A 107 -10.87 -20.24 11.37
N ARG A 108 -11.21 -18.96 11.38
CA ARG A 108 -11.97 -18.33 12.47
C ARG A 108 -13.41 -18.85 12.57
N LEU A 109 -14.02 -19.22 11.45
CA LEU A 109 -15.37 -19.83 11.43
C LEU A 109 -15.34 -21.27 11.98
N ILE A 110 -14.30 -22.04 11.66
CA ILE A 110 -14.14 -23.41 12.14
C ILE A 110 -13.73 -23.44 13.62
N ASN A 111 -12.82 -22.56 14.01
CA ASN A 111 -12.30 -22.44 15.36
C ASN A 111 -12.60 -21.04 15.93
N PRO A 112 -13.84 -20.78 16.38
CA PRO A 112 -14.21 -19.49 16.93
C PRO A 112 -13.33 -19.11 18.11
N GLN A 113 -12.73 -17.92 18.07
CA GLN A 113 -11.94 -17.35 19.17
C GLN A 113 -12.65 -16.10 19.66
N PRO A 114 -12.71 -15.83 20.97
CA PRO A 114 -13.28 -14.59 21.48
C PRO A 114 -12.47 -13.40 20.97
N LEU A 115 -13.15 -12.30 20.66
CA LEU A 115 -12.49 -11.03 20.37
C LEU A 115 -12.14 -10.36 21.70
N GLU A 116 -10.87 -9.97 21.84
CA GLU A 116 -10.39 -9.26 23.01
C GLU A 116 -10.28 -7.76 22.70
N ASP A 117 -10.46 -6.92 23.70
CA ASP A 117 -10.24 -5.47 23.64
C ASP A 117 -10.81 -4.75 22.38
N LEU A 118 -11.96 -5.22 21.89
CA LEU A 118 -12.57 -4.73 20.66
C LEU A 118 -12.79 -3.21 20.68
N GLY A 119 -13.19 -2.65 21.81
CA GLY A 119 -13.39 -1.21 21.99
C GLY A 119 -12.09 -0.42 21.76
N ILE A 120 -10.98 -0.90 22.29
CA ILE A 120 -9.66 -0.29 22.11
C ILE A 120 -9.22 -0.44 20.66
N GLY A 121 -9.38 -1.62 20.08
CA GLY A 121 -9.05 -1.89 18.68
C GLY A 121 -9.79 -0.97 17.72
N LEU A 122 -11.10 -0.76 17.91
CA LEU A 122 -11.91 0.16 17.11
C LEU A 122 -11.47 1.61 17.30
N ALA A 123 -11.16 2.03 18.54
CA ALA A 123 -10.66 3.38 18.80
C ALA A 123 -9.33 3.64 18.08
N ILE A 124 -8.39 2.69 18.11
CA ILE A 124 -7.12 2.78 17.39
C ILE A 124 -7.36 2.89 15.88
N THR A 125 -8.27 2.09 15.33
CA THR A 125 -8.61 2.10 13.91
C THR A 125 -9.22 3.44 13.48
N LEU A 126 -10.09 4.03 14.30
CA LEU A 126 -10.65 5.36 14.04
C LEU A 126 -9.56 6.43 14.02
N VAL A 127 -8.60 6.39 14.95
CA VAL A 127 -7.44 7.29 14.95
C VAL A 127 -6.60 7.09 13.69
N ALA A 128 -6.33 5.84 13.31
CA ALA A 128 -5.57 5.52 12.10
C ALA A 128 -6.25 6.01 10.81
N THR A 129 -7.57 6.02 10.80
CA THR A 129 -8.37 6.51 9.66
C THR A 129 -8.35 8.04 9.56
N ALA A 130 -8.12 8.74 10.68
CA ALA A 130 -8.05 10.21 10.73
C ALA A 130 -6.67 10.78 10.35
N ILE A 131 -5.65 9.92 10.19
CA ILE A 131 -4.29 10.31 9.77
C ILE A 131 -4.23 10.44 8.24
#